data_6a476d60357d72120baaab4662da2f6c
#
_entry.id   6a476d60357d72120baaab4662da2f6c
#
_cell.length_a   1.000
_cell.length_b   1.000
_cell.length_c   1.000
_cell.angle_alpha   90.00
_cell.angle_beta   90.00
_cell.angle_gamma   90.00
#
_symmetry.space_group_name_H-M   'P 1'
#
loop_
_entity.id
_entity.type
_entity.pdbx_description
1 polymer ?
#
loop_
_entity_poly.entity_id
_entity_poly.type
_entity_poly.pdbx_seq_one_letter_code
_entity_poly.pdbx_strand_id
1 'polypeptide(L)'
;MGLLDRLPDTPARASRELMLLLSLGPALMDVRGYGAPEVGATYTRARQLCEQLGETSQLFAALLGLRIHNVSRAQYAVGRELGERMLHMAQQAQNADWLLEAHGALGACMFPQGELGAAAAHLKQALALYDPERHQAHVFAHGVDPGIRALNFLALILWLQGYPDQARERSMDALALAQKLAYGPTLAFTLAYAAELHQLRREAPLVRERAEAAIAVSIEHGLPYWLAWGTIFSGWARVQPGNLQDGIAQLREGLRAEQSAGGAEQRSYFLATLADCLWRAGDVEGGLRTLEEATAIVNKTGEHFFDAELHRLKGVMLLASVSEAERVIASSDEAQACFLRAIAVARAQGARALQLRAATNLARLWQRAGRLGEARQVLSEVFDTFTEGLDTGDLRDARALLDALPSSSARTIDDVRG
;
A
#
# COMPACT_ATOMS: atom_id res chain seq x y z
N MET A 1 -16.94 -7.82 -30.67
CA MET A 1 -16.78 -6.53 -31.33
C MET A 1 -17.00 -6.63 -32.87
N GLY A 2 -16.26 -7.41 -33.64
CA GLY A 2 -16.37 -7.46 -35.12
C GLY A 2 -17.75 -7.77 -35.74
N LEU A 3 -18.68 -8.34 -34.98
CA LEU A 3 -20.07 -8.50 -35.43
C LEU A 3 -20.90 -7.21 -35.30
N LEU A 4 -20.57 -6.36 -34.30
CA LEU A 4 -21.23 -5.08 -34.10
C LEU A 4 -20.90 -4.09 -35.22
N ASP A 5 -19.68 -4.18 -35.78
CA ASP A 5 -19.23 -3.30 -36.86
C ASP A 5 -20.01 -3.49 -38.18
N ARG A 6 -20.75 -4.62 -38.29
CA ARG A 6 -21.63 -4.93 -39.43
C ARG A 6 -23.05 -4.42 -39.27
N LEU A 7 -23.40 -3.90 -38.06
CA LEU A 7 -24.74 -3.35 -37.82
C LEU A 7 -24.78 -1.85 -38.17
N PRO A 8 -25.94 -1.35 -38.64
CA PRO A 8 -26.13 0.09 -38.85
C PRO A 8 -25.79 0.91 -37.59
N ASP A 9 -25.28 2.10 -37.78
CA ASP A 9 -24.98 3.03 -36.70
C ASP A 9 -26.27 3.62 -36.11
N THR A 10 -26.77 2.99 -35.05
CA THR A 10 -28.05 3.30 -34.42
C THR A 10 -27.85 3.36 -32.87
N PRO A 11 -28.72 4.11 -32.16
CA PRO A 11 -28.71 4.10 -30.68
C PRO A 11 -28.82 2.68 -30.10
N ALA A 12 -29.57 1.79 -30.72
CA ALA A 12 -29.71 0.39 -30.28
C ALA A 12 -28.39 -0.39 -30.41
N ARG A 13 -27.59 -0.14 -31.46
CA ARG A 13 -26.24 -0.70 -31.58
C ARG A 13 -25.32 -0.13 -30.51
N ALA A 14 -25.33 1.19 -30.27
CA ALA A 14 -24.53 1.85 -29.27
C ALA A 14 -24.83 1.31 -27.85
N SER A 15 -26.11 1.10 -27.51
CA SER A 15 -26.50 0.48 -26.21
C SER A 15 -26.00 -0.95 -26.08
N ARG A 16 -26.04 -1.77 -27.13
CA ARG A 16 -25.48 -3.13 -27.11
C ARG A 16 -23.97 -3.14 -26.95
N GLU A 17 -23.26 -2.24 -27.67
CA GLU A 17 -21.83 -2.06 -27.55
C GLU A 17 -21.46 -1.70 -26.09
N LEU A 18 -22.16 -0.75 -25.48
CA LEU A 18 -21.97 -0.33 -24.11
C LEU A 18 -22.10 -1.49 -23.11
N MET A 19 -23.17 -2.29 -23.21
CA MET A 19 -23.38 -3.45 -22.34
C MET A 19 -22.23 -4.47 -22.46
N LEU A 20 -21.78 -4.74 -23.69
CA LEU A 20 -20.65 -5.66 -23.92
C LEU A 20 -19.34 -5.13 -23.35
N LEU A 21 -19.06 -3.83 -23.49
CA LEU A 21 -17.87 -3.20 -22.96
C LEU A 21 -17.84 -3.25 -21.44
N LEU A 22 -18.96 -2.95 -20.77
CA LEU A 22 -19.05 -3.03 -19.30
C LEU A 22 -18.93 -4.46 -18.77
N SER A 23 -19.39 -5.46 -19.51
CA SER A 23 -19.22 -6.88 -19.17
C SER A 23 -17.79 -7.38 -19.45
N LEU A 24 -17.15 -6.85 -20.48
CA LEU A 24 -15.78 -7.23 -20.87
C LEU A 24 -14.71 -6.64 -19.92
N GLY A 25 -14.97 -5.44 -19.41
CA GLY A 25 -14.01 -4.70 -18.59
C GLY A 25 -13.45 -5.50 -17.41
N PRO A 26 -14.27 -6.06 -16.50
CA PRO A 26 -13.80 -6.87 -15.39
C PRO A 26 -12.99 -8.10 -15.83
N ALA A 27 -13.45 -8.81 -16.86
CA ALA A 27 -12.74 -9.97 -17.39
C ALA A 27 -11.35 -9.61 -17.95
N LEU A 28 -11.22 -8.43 -18.59
CA LEU A 28 -9.91 -7.92 -19.05
C LEU A 28 -9.00 -7.57 -17.85
N MET A 29 -9.54 -6.99 -16.80
CA MET A 29 -8.78 -6.71 -15.57
C MET A 29 -8.18 -7.98 -14.99
N ASP A 30 -8.95 -9.06 -14.91
CA ASP A 30 -8.52 -10.34 -14.37
C ASP A 30 -7.42 -10.98 -15.23
N VAL A 31 -7.62 -11.04 -16.55
CA VAL A 31 -6.73 -11.79 -17.47
C VAL A 31 -5.51 -10.99 -17.93
N ARG A 32 -5.63 -9.67 -18.06
CA ARG A 32 -4.56 -8.79 -18.58
C ARG A 32 -3.87 -7.96 -17.50
N GLY A 33 -4.51 -7.80 -16.33
CA GLY A 33 -4.13 -6.88 -15.28
C GLY A 33 -4.88 -5.55 -15.39
N TYR A 34 -5.05 -4.92 -14.25
CA TYR A 34 -5.87 -3.70 -14.09
C TYR A 34 -5.35 -2.50 -14.89
N GLY A 35 -4.03 -2.38 -15.04
CA GLY A 35 -3.37 -1.29 -15.76
C GLY A 35 -3.20 -1.54 -17.26
N ALA A 36 -3.68 -2.66 -17.81
CA ALA A 36 -3.53 -2.98 -19.23
C ALA A 36 -4.19 -1.95 -20.14
N PRO A 37 -3.58 -1.58 -21.30
CA PRO A 37 -4.13 -0.58 -22.21
C PRO A 37 -5.55 -0.90 -22.70
N GLU A 38 -5.85 -2.19 -22.88
CA GLU A 38 -7.16 -2.67 -23.33
C GLU A 38 -8.27 -2.35 -22.32
N VAL A 39 -7.96 -2.41 -21.00
CA VAL A 39 -8.90 -2.02 -19.94
C VAL A 39 -9.23 -0.54 -20.05
N GLY A 40 -8.21 0.32 -20.16
CA GLY A 40 -8.39 1.75 -20.34
C GLY A 40 -9.21 2.11 -21.60
N ALA A 41 -8.90 1.48 -22.73
CA ALA A 41 -9.62 1.68 -23.98
C ALA A 41 -11.10 1.26 -23.87
N THR A 42 -11.36 0.09 -23.24
CA THR A 42 -12.71 -0.44 -23.03
C THR A 42 -13.58 0.51 -22.24
N TYR A 43 -13.12 0.97 -21.08
CA TYR A 43 -13.89 1.88 -20.23
C TYR A 43 -13.96 3.32 -20.76
N THR A 44 -12.94 3.77 -21.51
CA THR A 44 -13.00 5.07 -22.19
C THR A 44 -14.10 5.07 -23.26
N ARG A 45 -14.18 4.00 -24.06
CA ARG A 45 -15.25 3.84 -25.07
C ARG A 45 -16.63 3.72 -24.41
N ALA A 46 -16.74 2.95 -23.32
CA ALA A 46 -17.99 2.84 -22.55
C ALA A 46 -18.46 4.22 -22.05
N ARG A 47 -17.54 5.04 -21.47
CA ARG A 47 -17.87 6.40 -21.04
C ARG A 47 -18.38 7.27 -22.18
N GLN A 48 -17.72 7.26 -23.35
CA GLN A 48 -18.17 8.03 -24.53
C GLN A 48 -19.57 7.64 -24.95
N LEU A 49 -19.89 6.34 -25.00
CA LEU A 49 -21.21 5.85 -25.34
C LEU A 49 -22.27 6.27 -24.30
N CYS A 50 -21.95 6.22 -23.00
CA CYS A 50 -22.84 6.71 -21.94
C CYS A 50 -23.18 8.20 -22.13
N GLU A 51 -22.18 9.03 -22.44
CA GLU A 51 -22.35 10.47 -22.66
C GLU A 51 -23.21 10.74 -23.91
N GLN A 52 -23.05 9.93 -24.96
CA GLN A 52 -23.87 10.03 -26.18
C GLN A 52 -25.33 9.59 -25.98
N LEU A 53 -25.55 8.55 -25.17
CA LEU A 53 -26.87 7.95 -24.95
C LEU A 53 -27.64 8.57 -23.78
N GLY A 54 -26.97 9.37 -22.91
CA GLY A 54 -27.54 9.90 -21.68
C GLY A 54 -27.71 8.88 -20.57
N GLU A 55 -26.92 7.80 -20.59
CA GLU A 55 -27.02 6.65 -19.67
C GLU A 55 -26.23 6.88 -18.37
N THR A 56 -26.90 7.40 -17.34
CA THR A 56 -26.25 7.82 -16.09
C THR A 56 -25.74 6.65 -15.22
N SER A 57 -26.48 5.54 -15.13
CA SER A 57 -26.06 4.40 -14.31
C SER A 57 -24.86 3.66 -14.90
N GLN A 58 -24.85 3.49 -16.21
CA GLN A 58 -23.74 2.89 -16.93
C GLN A 58 -22.51 3.80 -16.94
N LEU A 59 -22.71 5.13 -16.93
CA LEU A 59 -21.62 6.09 -16.77
C LEU A 59 -20.91 5.92 -15.43
N PHE A 60 -21.64 5.71 -14.33
CA PHE A 60 -21.04 5.44 -13.02
C PHE A 60 -20.13 4.20 -13.05
N ALA A 61 -20.60 3.10 -13.63
CA ALA A 61 -19.81 1.87 -13.80
C ALA A 61 -18.56 2.10 -14.69
N ALA A 62 -18.68 2.85 -15.78
CA ALA A 62 -17.55 3.19 -16.63
C ALA A 62 -16.50 4.05 -15.92
N LEU A 63 -16.93 5.02 -15.08
CA LEU A 63 -16.04 5.85 -14.27
C LEU A 63 -15.31 5.02 -13.21
N LEU A 64 -15.99 4.06 -12.58
CA LEU A 64 -15.36 3.16 -11.61
C LEU A 64 -14.26 2.32 -12.27
N GLY A 65 -14.53 1.73 -13.44
CA GLY A 65 -13.52 0.99 -14.19
C GLY A 65 -12.33 1.84 -14.63
N LEU A 66 -12.57 3.07 -15.10
CA LEU A 66 -11.50 4.03 -15.44
C LEU A 66 -10.69 4.41 -14.21
N ARG A 67 -11.34 4.62 -13.04
CA ARG A 67 -10.64 4.91 -11.79
C ARG A 67 -9.71 3.76 -11.40
N ILE A 68 -10.19 2.52 -11.43
CA ILE A 68 -9.38 1.34 -11.12
C ILE A 68 -8.17 1.27 -12.07
N HIS A 69 -8.38 1.41 -13.37
CA HIS A 69 -7.32 1.40 -14.36
C HIS A 69 -6.25 2.49 -14.10
N ASN A 70 -6.68 3.73 -13.82
CA ASN A 70 -5.74 4.84 -13.59
C ASN A 70 -4.96 4.65 -12.29
N VAL A 71 -5.59 4.21 -11.19
CA VAL A 71 -4.91 3.95 -9.91
C VAL A 71 -3.87 2.85 -10.07
N SER A 72 -4.19 1.74 -10.74
CA SER A 72 -3.22 0.67 -10.99
C SER A 72 -2.01 1.11 -11.81
N ARG A 73 -2.13 2.21 -12.55
CA ARG A 73 -1.03 2.88 -13.28
C ARG A 73 -0.37 4.01 -12.48
N ALA A 74 -0.64 4.10 -11.18
CA ALA A 74 -0.19 5.18 -10.31
C ALA A 74 -0.59 6.60 -10.78
N GLN A 75 -1.71 6.72 -11.50
CA GLN A 75 -2.29 8.00 -11.91
C GLN A 75 -3.31 8.46 -10.86
N TYR A 76 -2.87 8.61 -9.63
CA TYR A 76 -3.72 8.85 -8.46
C TYR A 76 -4.54 10.14 -8.55
N ALA A 77 -4.00 11.21 -9.13
CA ALA A 77 -4.73 12.46 -9.32
C ALA A 77 -5.95 12.27 -10.23
N VAL A 78 -5.79 11.58 -11.35
CA VAL A 78 -6.89 11.23 -12.26
C VAL A 78 -7.91 10.31 -11.58
N GLY A 79 -7.40 9.30 -10.83
CA GLY A 79 -8.24 8.42 -10.04
C GLY A 79 -9.10 9.17 -9.02
N ARG A 80 -8.54 10.18 -8.37
CA ARG A 80 -9.23 11.05 -7.41
C ARG A 80 -10.32 11.89 -8.08
N GLU A 81 -10.02 12.56 -9.19
CA GLU A 81 -11.03 13.33 -9.96
C GLU A 81 -12.23 12.47 -10.37
N LEU A 82 -11.97 11.24 -10.83
CA LEU A 82 -13.01 10.28 -11.15
C LEU A 82 -13.83 9.89 -9.91
N GLY A 83 -13.17 9.64 -8.77
CA GLY A 83 -13.82 9.34 -7.50
C GLY A 83 -14.70 10.49 -7.00
N GLU A 84 -14.24 11.73 -7.09
CA GLU A 84 -14.99 12.94 -6.72
C GLU A 84 -16.24 13.11 -7.64
N ARG A 85 -16.08 12.89 -8.93
CA ARG A 85 -17.20 12.89 -9.87
C ARG A 85 -18.23 11.80 -9.51
N MET A 86 -17.77 10.59 -9.19
CA MET A 86 -18.63 9.48 -8.75
C MET A 86 -19.38 9.85 -7.45
N LEU A 87 -18.70 10.46 -6.46
CA LEU A 87 -19.33 10.88 -5.22
C LEU A 87 -20.43 11.92 -5.47
N HIS A 88 -20.16 12.91 -6.33
CA HIS A 88 -21.16 13.90 -6.72
C HIS A 88 -22.40 13.26 -7.37
N MET A 89 -22.20 12.35 -8.32
CA MET A 89 -23.28 11.61 -8.96
C MET A 89 -24.10 10.79 -7.95
N ALA A 90 -23.42 10.12 -7.01
CA ALA A 90 -24.05 9.31 -5.97
C ALA A 90 -24.92 10.16 -5.03
N GLN A 91 -24.42 11.34 -4.64
CA GLN A 91 -25.15 12.31 -3.82
C GLN A 91 -26.40 12.87 -4.53
N GLN A 92 -26.25 13.25 -5.80
CA GLN A 92 -27.39 13.75 -6.60
C GLN A 92 -28.47 12.68 -6.79
N ALA A 93 -28.06 11.44 -7.04
CA ALA A 93 -28.98 10.31 -7.19
C ALA A 93 -29.55 9.78 -5.86
N GLN A 94 -29.01 10.22 -4.71
CA GLN A 94 -29.31 9.68 -3.36
C GLN A 94 -29.18 8.14 -3.32
N ASN A 95 -28.18 7.59 -4.03
CA ASN A 95 -28.00 6.16 -4.21
C ASN A 95 -26.94 5.62 -3.25
N ALA A 96 -27.36 4.81 -2.27
CA ALA A 96 -26.49 4.28 -1.23
C ALA A 96 -25.39 3.33 -1.80
N ASP A 97 -25.69 2.55 -2.84
CA ASP A 97 -24.71 1.64 -3.45
C ASP A 97 -23.63 2.43 -4.20
N TRP A 98 -24.00 3.52 -4.85
CA TRP A 98 -23.04 4.42 -5.48
C TRP A 98 -22.22 5.20 -4.45
N LEU A 99 -22.79 5.60 -3.31
CA LEU A 99 -22.07 6.22 -2.21
C LEU A 99 -21.02 5.26 -1.63
N LEU A 100 -21.38 3.99 -1.41
CA LEU A 100 -20.46 2.94 -1.00
C LEU A 100 -19.24 2.86 -1.93
N GLU A 101 -19.49 2.72 -3.24
CA GLU A 101 -18.42 2.61 -4.25
C GLU A 101 -17.59 3.89 -4.36
N ALA A 102 -18.20 5.07 -4.33
CA ALA A 102 -17.51 6.35 -4.44
C ALA A 102 -16.61 6.61 -3.22
N HIS A 103 -17.09 6.33 -2.01
CA HIS A 103 -16.28 6.43 -0.80
C HIS A 103 -15.12 5.42 -0.80
N GLY A 104 -15.36 4.17 -1.18
CA GLY A 104 -14.31 3.17 -1.35
C GLY A 104 -13.27 3.58 -2.40
N ALA A 105 -13.71 4.18 -3.51
CA ALA A 105 -12.86 4.70 -4.57
C ALA A 105 -11.94 5.83 -4.10
N LEU A 106 -12.48 6.82 -3.38
CA LEU A 106 -11.72 7.94 -2.83
C LEU A 106 -10.70 7.50 -1.78
N GLY A 107 -11.10 6.63 -0.85
CA GLY A 107 -10.18 6.09 0.15
C GLY A 107 -8.99 5.37 -0.49
N ALA A 108 -9.24 4.56 -1.52
CA ALA A 108 -8.20 3.85 -2.26
C ALA A 108 -7.27 4.77 -3.08
N CYS A 109 -7.73 5.98 -3.48
CA CYS A 109 -6.89 6.97 -4.15
C CYS A 109 -6.06 7.80 -3.17
N MET A 110 -6.65 8.19 -2.03
CA MET A 110 -6.01 9.03 -1.03
C MET A 110 -4.92 8.30 -0.23
N PHE A 111 -5.07 6.99 -0.02
CA PHE A 111 -4.10 6.18 0.71
C PHE A 111 -2.70 6.26 0.08
N PRO A 112 -2.49 5.94 -1.21
CA PRO A 112 -1.18 6.05 -1.82
C PRO A 112 -0.59 7.47 -1.78
N GLN A 113 -1.44 8.51 -1.78
CA GLN A 113 -1.02 9.91 -1.68
C GLN A 113 -0.56 10.30 -0.27
N GLY A 114 -0.68 9.41 0.72
CA GLY A 114 -0.30 9.66 2.12
C GLY A 114 -1.33 10.44 2.93
N GLU A 115 -2.54 10.64 2.41
CA GLU A 115 -3.66 11.32 3.09
C GLU A 115 -4.41 10.34 4.01
N LEU A 116 -3.68 9.70 4.94
CA LEU A 116 -4.17 8.56 5.73
C LEU A 116 -5.47 8.85 6.50
N GLY A 117 -5.60 10.05 7.06
CA GLY A 117 -6.80 10.45 7.83
C GLY A 117 -8.04 10.54 6.95
N ALA A 118 -7.96 11.20 5.80
CA ALA A 118 -9.04 11.35 4.84
C ALA A 118 -9.41 9.99 4.22
N ALA A 119 -8.40 9.20 3.83
CA ALA A 119 -8.60 7.85 3.30
C ALA A 119 -9.36 6.96 4.29
N ALA A 120 -8.93 6.93 5.57
CA ALA A 120 -9.63 6.17 6.61
C ALA A 120 -11.08 6.63 6.81
N ALA A 121 -11.35 7.94 6.77
CA ALA A 121 -12.70 8.48 6.91
C ALA A 121 -13.62 8.00 5.78
N HIS A 122 -13.15 8.08 4.53
CA HIS A 122 -13.90 7.58 3.37
C HIS A 122 -14.14 6.07 3.43
N LEU A 123 -13.13 5.26 3.77
CA LEU A 123 -13.27 3.81 3.88
C LEU A 123 -14.25 3.40 5.01
N LYS A 124 -14.25 4.09 6.14
CA LYS A 124 -15.22 3.87 7.21
C LYS A 124 -16.64 4.21 6.79
N GLN A 125 -16.84 5.27 6.00
CA GLN A 125 -18.14 5.59 5.41
C GLN A 125 -18.60 4.51 4.42
N ALA A 126 -17.70 3.99 3.58
CA ALA A 126 -18.00 2.86 2.71
C ALA A 126 -18.44 1.64 3.53
N LEU A 127 -17.69 1.26 4.58
CA LEU A 127 -18.04 0.13 5.42
C LEU A 127 -19.36 0.30 6.17
N ALA A 128 -19.73 1.53 6.55
CA ALA A 128 -21.03 1.81 7.19
C ALA A 128 -22.22 1.61 6.23
N LEU A 129 -22.00 1.67 4.92
CA LEU A 129 -23.00 1.44 3.88
C LEU A 129 -23.00 0.00 3.35
N TYR A 130 -21.98 -0.77 3.70
CA TYR A 130 -21.77 -2.12 3.16
C TYR A 130 -22.66 -3.15 3.86
N ASP A 131 -23.35 -3.94 3.04
CA ASP A 131 -24.12 -5.11 3.42
C ASP A 131 -23.65 -6.31 2.60
N PRO A 132 -23.02 -7.34 3.20
CA PRO A 132 -22.46 -8.48 2.46
C PRO A 132 -23.49 -9.24 1.63
N GLU A 133 -24.75 -9.36 2.09
CA GLU A 133 -25.79 -10.12 1.36
C GLU A 133 -26.27 -9.37 0.11
N ARG A 134 -26.34 -8.05 0.22
CA ARG A 134 -26.79 -7.18 -0.87
C ARG A 134 -25.71 -6.92 -1.91
N HIS A 135 -24.44 -6.72 -1.47
CA HIS A 135 -23.39 -6.20 -2.33
C HIS A 135 -22.45 -7.28 -2.91
N GLN A 136 -22.59 -8.57 -2.52
CA GLN A 136 -21.75 -9.63 -3.10
C GLN A 136 -21.86 -9.74 -4.62
N ALA A 137 -22.99 -9.32 -5.22
CA ALA A 137 -23.15 -9.31 -6.67
C ALA A 137 -22.30 -8.24 -7.38
N HIS A 138 -21.83 -7.20 -6.65
CA HIS A 138 -20.98 -6.15 -7.20
C HIS A 138 -19.64 -6.67 -7.70
N VAL A 139 -19.15 -7.79 -7.15
CA VAL A 139 -17.89 -8.41 -7.59
C VAL A 139 -17.91 -8.76 -9.08
N PHE A 140 -19.04 -9.22 -9.61
CA PHE A 140 -19.17 -9.57 -11.02
C PHE A 140 -19.27 -8.35 -11.93
N ALA A 141 -19.74 -7.22 -11.40
CA ALA A 141 -19.84 -5.97 -12.13
C ALA A 141 -18.54 -5.12 -12.08
N HIS A 142 -17.76 -5.26 -11.01
CA HIS A 142 -16.67 -4.33 -10.69
C HIS A 142 -15.32 -5.02 -10.36
N GLY A 143 -15.26 -6.35 -10.39
CA GLY A 143 -14.05 -7.16 -10.22
C GLY A 143 -13.65 -7.43 -8.76
N VAL A 144 -13.95 -6.54 -7.82
CA VAL A 144 -13.63 -6.69 -6.38
C VAL A 144 -14.82 -6.25 -5.55
N ASP A 145 -15.14 -7.03 -4.51
CA ASP A 145 -16.17 -6.67 -3.53
C ASP A 145 -15.81 -5.36 -2.81
N PRO A 146 -16.73 -4.36 -2.74
CA PRO A 146 -16.44 -3.04 -2.18
C PRO A 146 -16.12 -3.05 -0.68
N GLY A 147 -16.74 -3.94 0.10
CA GLY A 147 -16.46 -4.06 1.53
C GLY A 147 -15.10 -4.69 1.78
N ILE A 148 -14.77 -5.75 1.06
CA ILE A 148 -13.47 -6.41 1.14
C ILE A 148 -12.35 -5.45 0.73
N ARG A 149 -12.56 -4.68 -0.33
CA ARG A 149 -11.63 -3.62 -0.75
C ARG A 149 -11.42 -2.59 0.36
N ALA A 150 -12.50 -2.10 0.95
CA ALA A 150 -12.43 -1.11 2.02
C ALA A 150 -11.73 -1.65 3.27
N LEU A 151 -11.96 -2.90 3.67
CA LEU A 151 -11.29 -3.55 4.80
C LEU A 151 -9.77 -3.70 4.57
N ASN A 152 -9.36 -4.14 3.38
CA ASN A 152 -7.94 -4.31 3.07
C ASN A 152 -7.16 -2.98 3.14
N PHE A 153 -7.67 -1.92 2.49
CA PHE A 153 -7.02 -0.60 2.57
C PHE A 153 -7.05 -0.03 4.00
N LEU A 154 -8.17 -0.18 4.72
CA LEU A 154 -8.28 0.29 6.09
C LEU A 154 -7.31 -0.43 7.02
N ALA A 155 -7.05 -1.72 6.81
CA ALA A 155 -6.06 -2.48 7.57
C ALA A 155 -4.64 -1.87 7.43
N LEU A 156 -4.20 -1.55 6.22
CA LEU A 156 -2.90 -0.92 5.99
C LEU A 156 -2.81 0.48 6.62
N ILE A 157 -3.87 1.27 6.47
CA ILE A 157 -3.94 2.62 7.05
C ILE A 157 -3.90 2.56 8.58
N LEU A 158 -4.64 1.66 9.21
CA LEU A 158 -4.64 1.50 10.66
C LEU A 158 -3.26 1.10 11.17
N TRP A 159 -2.56 0.20 10.48
CA TRP A 159 -1.18 -0.13 10.84
C TRP A 159 -0.27 1.10 10.76
N LEU A 160 -0.32 1.86 9.66
CA LEU A 160 0.46 3.09 9.51
C LEU A 160 0.15 4.11 10.63
N GLN A 161 -1.12 4.24 11.01
CA GLN A 161 -1.57 5.15 12.06
C GLN A 161 -1.22 4.69 13.49
N GLY A 162 -0.64 3.49 13.66
CA GLY A 162 -0.21 2.96 14.95
C GLY A 162 -1.27 2.15 15.68
N TYR A 163 -2.19 1.52 14.95
CA TYR A 163 -3.21 0.61 15.45
C TYR A 163 -3.02 -0.81 14.88
N PRO A 164 -1.94 -1.53 15.27
CA PRO A 164 -1.57 -2.79 14.64
C PRO A 164 -2.53 -3.96 14.93
N ASP A 165 -3.24 -3.97 16.07
CA ASP A 165 -4.20 -5.03 16.38
C ASP A 165 -5.50 -4.84 15.62
N GLN A 166 -6.01 -3.61 15.55
CA GLN A 166 -7.15 -3.27 14.70
C GLN A 166 -6.84 -3.53 13.22
N ALA A 167 -5.62 -3.22 12.76
CA ALA A 167 -5.19 -3.53 11.40
C ALA A 167 -5.29 -5.03 11.09
N ARG A 168 -4.80 -5.88 12.01
CA ARG A 168 -4.89 -7.33 11.89
C ARG A 168 -6.33 -7.81 11.87
N GLU A 169 -7.18 -7.29 12.75
CA GLU A 169 -8.61 -7.62 12.80
C GLU A 169 -9.29 -7.33 11.44
N ARG A 170 -9.09 -6.13 10.89
CA ARG A 170 -9.68 -5.77 9.57
C ARG A 170 -9.18 -6.66 8.43
N SER A 171 -7.91 -7.03 8.44
CA SER A 171 -7.35 -7.97 7.45
C SER A 171 -7.95 -9.37 7.58
N MET A 172 -8.19 -9.84 8.81
CA MET A 172 -8.86 -11.12 9.06
C MET A 172 -10.32 -11.09 8.63
N ASP A 173 -11.05 -10.00 8.91
CA ASP A 173 -12.43 -9.79 8.45
C ASP A 173 -12.51 -9.86 6.91
N ALA A 174 -11.58 -9.15 6.22
CA ALA A 174 -11.51 -9.15 4.77
C ALA A 174 -11.27 -10.56 4.21
N LEU A 175 -10.35 -11.31 4.82
CA LEU A 175 -10.02 -12.69 4.39
C LEU A 175 -11.19 -13.64 4.61
N ALA A 176 -11.88 -13.57 5.75
CA ALA A 176 -13.05 -14.39 6.03
C ALA A 176 -14.19 -14.12 5.03
N LEU A 177 -14.45 -12.85 4.70
CA LEU A 177 -15.43 -12.48 3.70
C LEU A 177 -15.03 -12.95 2.29
N ALA A 178 -13.76 -12.81 1.89
CA ALA A 178 -13.26 -13.27 0.59
C ALA A 178 -13.36 -14.79 0.43
N GLN A 179 -13.07 -15.55 1.50
CA GLN A 179 -13.23 -16.99 1.52
C GLN A 179 -14.71 -17.42 1.40
N LYS A 180 -15.62 -16.71 2.11
CA LYS A 180 -17.06 -16.96 2.02
C LYS A 180 -17.61 -16.65 0.63
N LEU A 181 -17.13 -15.58 0.00
CA LEU A 181 -17.52 -15.18 -1.36
C LEU A 181 -17.08 -16.19 -2.42
N ALA A 182 -15.98 -16.91 -2.19
CA ALA A 182 -15.42 -17.94 -3.06
C ALA A 182 -15.19 -17.47 -4.52
N TYR A 183 -14.82 -16.18 -4.71
CA TYR A 183 -14.47 -15.60 -5.99
C TYR A 183 -12.96 -15.42 -6.08
N GLY A 184 -12.29 -16.15 -6.98
CA GLY A 184 -10.83 -16.23 -7.09
C GLY A 184 -10.10 -14.88 -7.15
N PRO A 185 -10.49 -13.94 -8.02
CA PRO A 185 -9.83 -12.63 -8.09
C PRO A 185 -9.89 -11.84 -6.79
N THR A 186 -11.03 -11.80 -6.09
CA THR A 186 -11.15 -11.14 -4.78
C THR A 186 -10.33 -11.85 -3.70
N LEU A 187 -10.25 -13.18 -3.75
CA LEU A 187 -9.43 -13.95 -2.80
C LEU A 187 -7.94 -13.69 -3.02
N ALA A 188 -7.46 -13.69 -4.27
CA ALA A 188 -6.07 -13.39 -4.60
C ALA A 188 -5.67 -11.97 -4.18
N PHE A 189 -6.53 -10.97 -4.48
CA PHE A 189 -6.40 -9.60 -4.00
C PHE A 189 -6.24 -9.54 -2.47
N THR A 190 -7.15 -10.17 -1.73
CA THR A 190 -7.15 -10.12 -0.26
C THR A 190 -5.92 -10.81 0.34
N LEU A 191 -5.50 -11.94 -0.20
CA LEU A 191 -4.29 -12.65 0.23
C LEU A 191 -3.02 -11.81 0.00
N ALA A 192 -2.94 -11.10 -1.13
CA ALA A 192 -1.82 -10.21 -1.43
C ALA A 192 -1.74 -9.03 -0.43
N TYR A 193 -2.87 -8.37 -0.13
CA TYR A 193 -2.93 -7.31 0.87
C TYR A 193 -2.70 -7.81 2.31
N ALA A 194 -3.13 -9.02 2.63
CA ALA A 194 -2.79 -9.65 3.91
C ALA A 194 -1.28 -9.94 4.02
N ALA A 195 -0.63 -10.38 2.92
CA ALA A 195 0.82 -10.56 2.89
C ALA A 195 1.54 -9.21 3.09
N GLU A 196 1.07 -8.13 2.49
CA GLU A 196 1.58 -6.77 2.69
C GLU A 196 1.49 -6.34 4.16
N LEU A 197 0.32 -6.47 4.79
CA LEU A 197 0.15 -6.14 6.19
C LEU A 197 1.12 -6.93 7.09
N HIS A 198 1.26 -8.23 6.87
CA HIS A 198 2.19 -9.06 7.65
C HIS A 198 3.66 -8.70 7.36
N GLN A 199 3.99 -8.25 6.15
CA GLN A 199 5.32 -7.73 5.83
C GLN A 199 5.60 -6.44 6.61
N LEU A 200 4.66 -5.51 6.63
CA LEU A 200 4.75 -4.28 7.43
C LEU A 200 4.88 -4.58 8.93
N ARG A 201 4.22 -5.61 9.44
CA ARG A 201 4.33 -6.09 10.84
C ARG A 201 5.58 -6.94 11.10
N ARG A 202 6.40 -7.26 10.08
CA ARG A 202 7.63 -8.07 10.15
C ARG A 202 7.35 -9.52 10.56
N GLU A 203 6.25 -10.11 10.14
CA GLU A 203 5.76 -11.46 10.45
C GLU A 203 6.04 -12.43 9.29
N ALA A 204 7.32 -12.71 9.00
CA ALA A 204 7.77 -13.46 7.83
C ALA A 204 7.08 -14.83 7.60
N PRO A 205 6.78 -15.65 8.62
CA PRO A 205 6.03 -16.90 8.42
C PRO A 205 4.63 -16.67 7.83
N LEU A 206 3.90 -15.63 8.30
CA LEU A 206 2.57 -15.30 7.81
C LEU A 206 2.63 -14.68 6.41
N VAL A 207 3.65 -13.86 6.12
CA VAL A 207 3.88 -13.37 4.75
C VAL A 207 4.03 -14.53 3.79
N ARG A 208 4.85 -15.54 4.13
CA ARG A 208 5.05 -16.73 3.28
C ARG A 208 3.74 -17.45 3.02
N GLU A 209 2.99 -17.74 4.09
CA GLU A 209 1.69 -18.43 3.99
C GLU A 209 0.72 -17.69 3.06
N ARG A 210 0.55 -16.39 3.25
CA ARG A 210 -0.39 -15.59 2.46
C ARG A 210 0.07 -15.41 1.02
N ALA A 211 1.38 -15.21 0.80
CA ALA A 211 1.97 -15.07 -0.52
C ALA A 211 1.87 -16.38 -1.34
N GLU A 212 2.17 -17.53 -0.74
CA GLU A 212 2.03 -18.83 -1.40
C GLU A 212 0.58 -19.14 -1.74
N ALA A 213 -0.37 -18.81 -0.85
CA ALA A 213 -1.80 -18.93 -1.13
C ALA A 213 -2.24 -17.98 -2.26
N ALA A 214 -1.77 -16.74 -2.28
CA ALA A 214 -2.04 -15.79 -3.37
C ALA A 214 -1.52 -16.30 -4.71
N ILE A 215 -0.31 -16.85 -4.75
CA ILE A 215 0.29 -17.48 -5.93
C ILE A 215 -0.58 -18.64 -6.43
N ALA A 216 -0.98 -19.56 -5.53
CA ALA A 216 -1.78 -20.73 -5.89
C ALA A 216 -3.12 -20.34 -6.52
N VAL A 217 -3.88 -19.44 -5.87
CA VAL A 217 -5.15 -18.92 -6.39
C VAL A 217 -4.96 -18.19 -7.72
N SER A 218 -3.87 -17.41 -7.85
CA SER A 218 -3.59 -16.66 -9.06
C SER A 218 -3.24 -17.56 -10.26
N ILE A 219 -2.55 -18.67 -10.03
CA ILE A 219 -2.26 -19.67 -11.07
C ILE A 219 -3.55 -20.38 -11.48
N GLU A 220 -4.36 -20.82 -10.51
CA GLU A 220 -5.62 -21.52 -10.77
C GLU A 220 -6.59 -20.69 -11.62
N HIS A 221 -6.65 -19.39 -11.36
CA HIS A 221 -7.60 -18.48 -12.01
C HIS A 221 -6.98 -17.62 -13.15
N GLY A 222 -5.68 -17.77 -13.44
CA GLY A 222 -4.99 -17.04 -14.50
C GLY A 222 -4.90 -15.53 -14.24
N LEU A 223 -4.51 -15.11 -13.02
CA LEU A 223 -4.48 -13.72 -12.54
C LEU A 223 -3.03 -13.18 -12.48
N PRO A 224 -2.46 -12.69 -13.60
CA PRO A 224 -1.05 -12.34 -13.66
C PRO A 224 -0.65 -11.20 -12.71
N TYR A 225 -1.55 -10.26 -12.45
CA TYR A 225 -1.30 -9.13 -11.56
C TYR A 225 -1.08 -9.60 -10.10
N TRP A 226 -1.98 -10.43 -9.56
CA TRP A 226 -1.88 -10.94 -8.19
C TRP A 226 -0.81 -12.02 -8.04
N LEU A 227 -0.51 -12.75 -9.11
CA LEU A 227 0.63 -13.66 -9.16
C LEU A 227 1.94 -12.90 -8.94
N ALA A 228 2.09 -11.73 -9.58
CA ALA A 228 3.27 -10.90 -9.42
C ALA A 228 3.42 -10.39 -7.97
N TRP A 229 2.35 -9.90 -7.34
CA TRP A 229 2.36 -9.47 -5.95
C TRP A 229 2.72 -10.61 -4.99
N GLY A 230 2.09 -11.77 -5.15
CA GLY A 230 2.43 -12.97 -4.38
C GLY A 230 3.92 -13.35 -4.52
N THR A 231 4.47 -13.25 -5.74
CA THR A 231 5.89 -13.51 -6.02
C THR A 231 6.81 -12.52 -5.30
N ILE A 232 6.47 -11.22 -5.27
CA ILE A 232 7.20 -10.18 -4.55
C ILE A 232 7.27 -10.52 -3.05
N PHE A 233 6.12 -10.77 -2.42
CA PHE A 233 6.06 -11.06 -0.98
C PHE A 233 6.70 -12.39 -0.61
N SER A 234 6.55 -13.42 -1.45
CA SER A 234 7.24 -14.70 -1.27
C SER A 234 8.76 -14.53 -1.33
N GLY A 235 9.27 -13.69 -2.25
CA GLY A 235 10.68 -13.32 -2.34
C GLY A 235 11.17 -12.66 -1.04
N TRP A 236 10.43 -11.67 -0.54
CA TRP A 236 10.76 -11.02 0.74
C TRP A 236 10.78 -12.01 1.91
N ALA A 237 9.80 -12.90 2.00
CA ALA A 237 9.72 -13.89 3.07
C ALA A 237 10.88 -14.89 3.05
N ARG A 238 11.49 -15.17 1.89
CA ARG A 238 12.69 -16.00 1.75
C ARG A 238 13.95 -15.33 2.26
N VAL A 239 14.06 -14.01 2.11
CA VAL A 239 15.21 -13.24 2.61
C VAL A 239 15.34 -13.35 4.13
N GLN A 240 14.23 -13.41 4.87
CA GLN A 240 14.23 -13.37 6.34
C GLN A 240 14.96 -14.55 7.01
N PRO A 241 14.82 -15.83 6.57
CA PRO A 241 15.58 -16.93 7.13
C PRO A 241 17.01 -17.07 6.60
N GLY A 242 17.52 -16.10 5.80
CA GLY A 242 18.92 -16.06 5.34
C GLY A 242 19.15 -16.58 3.91
N ASN A 243 18.11 -16.92 3.15
CA ASN A 243 18.25 -17.24 1.72
C ASN A 243 18.18 -15.97 0.88
N LEU A 244 19.18 -15.10 1.07
CA LEU A 244 19.20 -13.72 0.56
C LEU A 244 19.16 -13.65 -0.97
N GLN A 245 19.99 -14.42 -1.66
CA GLN A 245 20.14 -14.31 -3.13
C GLN A 245 18.89 -14.78 -3.88
N ASP A 246 18.35 -15.94 -3.50
CA ASP A 246 17.13 -16.48 -4.13
C ASP A 246 15.91 -15.61 -3.83
N GLY A 247 15.81 -15.09 -2.60
CA GLY A 247 14.73 -14.18 -2.22
C GLY A 247 14.76 -12.88 -3.00
N ILE A 248 15.94 -12.25 -3.17
CA ILE A 248 16.13 -11.04 -3.97
C ILE A 248 15.84 -11.32 -5.46
N ALA A 249 16.29 -12.45 -6.00
CA ALA A 249 16.01 -12.83 -7.38
C ALA A 249 14.51 -12.97 -7.63
N GLN A 250 13.79 -13.66 -6.73
CA GLN A 250 12.34 -13.84 -6.81
C GLN A 250 11.58 -12.50 -6.66
N LEU A 251 12.02 -11.62 -5.75
CA LEU A 251 11.43 -10.28 -5.60
C LEU A 251 11.59 -9.47 -6.89
N ARG A 252 12.76 -9.47 -7.52
CA ARG A 252 13.02 -8.81 -8.81
C ARG A 252 12.18 -9.42 -9.95
N GLU A 253 11.94 -10.72 -9.94
CA GLU A 253 11.06 -11.38 -10.90
C GLU A 253 9.62 -10.90 -10.74
N GLY A 254 9.09 -10.86 -9.52
CA GLY A 254 7.77 -10.33 -9.23
C GLY A 254 7.60 -8.87 -9.66
N LEU A 255 8.60 -8.01 -9.42
CA LEU A 255 8.59 -6.61 -9.86
C LEU A 255 8.53 -6.45 -11.38
N ARG A 256 9.22 -7.33 -12.14
CA ARG A 256 9.15 -7.33 -13.60
C ARG A 256 7.81 -7.84 -14.10
N ALA A 257 7.26 -8.88 -13.47
CA ALA A 257 5.95 -9.44 -13.81
C ALA A 257 4.82 -8.42 -13.55
N GLU A 258 4.87 -7.69 -12.42
CA GLU A 258 3.91 -6.64 -12.05
C GLU A 258 3.89 -5.54 -13.14
N GLN A 259 5.05 -5.06 -13.55
CA GLN A 259 5.16 -4.07 -14.62
C GLN A 259 4.64 -4.61 -15.97
N SER A 260 4.91 -5.88 -16.28
CA SER A 260 4.41 -6.52 -17.51
C SER A 260 2.89 -6.68 -17.53
N ALA A 261 2.27 -6.80 -16.35
CA ALA A 261 0.81 -6.80 -16.18
C ALA A 261 0.21 -5.37 -16.14
N GLY A 262 0.99 -4.35 -16.49
CA GLY A 262 0.57 -2.95 -16.52
C GLY A 262 0.48 -2.27 -15.16
N GLY A 263 0.98 -2.92 -14.10
CA GLY A 263 1.00 -2.39 -12.75
C GLY A 263 2.06 -1.31 -12.56
N ALA A 264 1.74 -0.34 -11.74
CA ALA A 264 2.66 0.68 -11.24
C ALA A 264 2.26 1.16 -9.84
N GLU A 265 1.15 0.64 -9.30
CA GLU A 265 0.63 0.94 -7.97
C GLU A 265 1.60 0.40 -6.91
N GLN A 266 1.85 1.20 -5.87
CA GLN A 266 2.76 0.87 -4.76
C GLN A 266 4.22 0.54 -5.20
N ARG A 267 4.62 1.03 -6.35
CA ARG A 267 5.95 0.74 -6.90
C ARG A 267 7.08 1.27 -5.99
N SER A 268 6.90 2.44 -5.38
CA SER A 268 7.89 3.01 -4.45
C SER A 268 8.07 2.14 -3.20
N TYR A 269 6.99 1.57 -2.67
CA TYR A 269 7.01 0.63 -1.56
C TYR A 269 7.73 -0.69 -1.91
N PHE A 270 7.44 -1.27 -3.07
CA PHE A 270 8.13 -2.49 -3.50
C PHE A 270 9.62 -2.27 -3.73
N LEU A 271 10.02 -1.13 -4.29
CA LEU A 271 11.43 -0.77 -4.44
C LEU A 271 12.11 -0.51 -3.08
N ALA A 272 11.42 0.14 -2.12
CA ALA A 272 11.93 0.26 -0.76
C ALA A 272 12.17 -1.11 -0.11
N THR A 273 11.24 -2.04 -0.33
CA THR A 273 11.35 -3.43 0.14
C THR A 273 12.56 -4.15 -0.49
N LEU A 274 12.77 -3.98 -1.80
CA LEU A 274 13.96 -4.51 -2.48
C LEU A 274 15.25 -3.88 -1.95
N ALA A 275 15.26 -2.57 -1.74
CA ALA A 275 16.42 -1.85 -1.21
C ALA A 275 16.82 -2.35 0.19
N ASP A 276 15.85 -2.57 1.08
CA ASP A 276 16.09 -3.17 2.40
C ASP A 276 16.70 -4.57 2.28
N CYS A 277 16.21 -5.40 1.35
CA CYS A 277 16.75 -6.73 1.10
C CYS A 277 18.19 -6.68 0.55
N LEU A 278 18.50 -5.77 -0.37
CA LEU A 278 19.84 -5.57 -0.94
C LEU A 278 20.83 -5.12 0.16
N TRP A 279 20.44 -4.15 0.97
CA TRP A 279 21.25 -3.71 2.10
C TRP A 279 21.57 -4.84 3.06
N ARG A 280 20.60 -5.66 3.44
CA ARG A 280 20.79 -6.83 4.30
C ARG A 280 21.71 -7.87 3.69
N ALA A 281 21.74 -7.97 2.36
CA ALA A 281 22.65 -8.82 1.61
C ALA A 281 24.07 -8.25 1.46
N GLY A 282 24.34 -7.04 1.99
CA GLY A 282 25.61 -6.33 1.90
C GLY A 282 25.78 -5.48 0.63
N ASP A 283 24.80 -5.46 -0.28
CA ASP A 283 24.80 -4.61 -1.47
C ASP A 283 24.21 -3.23 -1.13
N VAL A 284 24.98 -2.45 -0.37
CA VAL A 284 24.59 -1.09 0.08
C VAL A 284 24.42 -0.15 -1.11
N GLU A 285 25.29 -0.22 -2.09
CA GLU A 285 25.25 0.63 -3.28
C GLU A 285 24.02 0.32 -4.15
N GLY A 286 23.72 -0.98 -4.36
CA GLY A 286 22.50 -1.41 -5.03
C GLY A 286 21.24 -0.96 -4.30
N GLY A 287 21.25 -1.02 -2.95
CA GLY A 287 20.18 -0.50 -2.11
C GLY A 287 19.95 0.99 -2.30
N LEU A 288 21.00 1.81 -2.25
CA LEU A 288 20.91 3.27 -2.44
C LEU A 288 20.38 3.64 -3.83
N ARG A 289 20.88 3.00 -4.90
CA ARG A 289 20.37 3.22 -6.28
C ARG A 289 18.87 2.86 -6.37
N THR A 290 18.44 1.78 -5.73
CA THR A 290 17.03 1.37 -5.71
C THR A 290 16.16 2.37 -4.96
N LEU A 291 16.66 2.99 -3.87
CA LEU A 291 15.95 4.07 -3.17
C LEU A 291 15.87 5.37 -4.00
N GLU A 292 16.87 5.67 -4.81
CA GLU A 292 16.82 6.80 -5.75
C GLU A 292 15.74 6.59 -6.82
N GLU A 293 15.63 5.37 -7.37
CA GLU A 293 14.53 4.99 -8.27
C GLU A 293 13.17 5.15 -7.60
N ALA A 294 13.02 4.63 -6.37
CA ALA A 294 11.78 4.77 -5.59
C ALA A 294 11.41 6.24 -5.38
N THR A 295 12.38 7.09 -5.01
CA THR A 295 12.17 8.53 -4.81
C THR A 295 11.75 9.24 -6.11
N ALA A 296 12.33 8.87 -7.24
CA ALA A 296 11.93 9.41 -8.55
C ALA A 296 10.48 9.05 -8.89
N ILE A 297 10.02 7.84 -8.53
CA ILE A 297 8.63 7.41 -8.69
C ILE A 297 7.70 8.23 -7.80
N VAL A 298 8.03 8.41 -6.52
CA VAL A 298 7.27 9.28 -5.59
C VAL A 298 7.05 10.67 -6.19
N ASN A 299 8.13 11.29 -6.68
CA ASN A 299 8.06 12.62 -7.28
C ASN A 299 7.21 12.67 -8.56
N LYS A 300 7.18 11.58 -9.33
CA LYS A 300 6.44 11.48 -10.59
C LYS A 300 4.95 11.21 -10.38
N THR A 301 4.61 10.36 -9.41
CA THR A 301 3.26 9.79 -9.24
C THR A 301 2.48 10.42 -8.10
N GLY A 302 3.16 11.05 -7.15
CA GLY A 302 2.57 11.50 -5.89
C GLY A 302 2.27 10.34 -4.91
N GLU A 303 2.99 9.20 -5.02
CA GLU A 303 2.86 8.05 -4.13
C GLU A 303 3.65 8.27 -2.84
N HIS A 304 3.06 8.97 -1.90
CA HIS A 304 3.76 9.46 -0.71
C HIS A 304 3.60 8.60 0.55
N PHE A 305 2.70 7.59 0.58
CA PHE A 305 2.36 6.87 1.81
C PHE A 305 3.55 6.20 2.51
N PHE A 306 4.61 5.87 1.76
CA PHE A 306 5.80 5.19 2.26
C PHE A 306 7.07 6.07 2.23
N ASP A 307 6.93 7.37 1.95
CA ASP A 307 8.02 8.33 1.75
C ASP A 307 8.94 8.44 2.98
N ALA A 308 8.34 8.43 4.18
CA ALA A 308 9.09 8.41 5.44
C ALA A 308 10.06 7.23 5.54
N GLU A 309 9.67 6.04 5.04
CA GLU A 309 10.50 4.84 5.09
C GLU A 309 11.67 4.92 4.09
N LEU A 310 11.47 5.56 2.92
CA LEU A 310 12.56 5.82 1.97
C LEU A 310 13.67 6.66 2.63
N HIS A 311 13.29 7.73 3.32
CA HIS A 311 14.24 8.54 4.06
C HIS A 311 14.92 7.76 5.19
N ARG A 312 14.17 6.94 5.94
CA ARG A 312 14.73 6.10 7.00
C ARG A 312 15.75 5.10 6.46
N LEU A 313 15.40 4.38 5.40
CA LEU A 313 16.29 3.38 4.79
C LEU A 313 17.55 4.03 4.23
N LYS A 314 17.43 5.21 3.59
CA LYS A 314 18.59 5.98 3.14
C LYS A 314 19.54 6.28 4.31
N GLY A 315 19.02 6.76 5.43
CA GLY A 315 19.84 7.04 6.63
C GLY A 315 20.53 5.78 7.17
N VAL A 316 19.85 4.63 7.19
CA VAL A 316 20.44 3.35 7.60
C VAL A 316 21.59 2.93 6.67
N MET A 317 21.41 3.05 5.35
CA MET A 317 22.42 2.64 4.37
C MET A 317 23.63 3.58 4.37
N LEU A 318 23.44 4.88 4.57
CA LEU A 318 24.54 5.84 4.73
C LEU A 318 25.43 5.50 5.94
N LEU A 319 24.84 5.05 7.06
CA LEU A 319 25.62 4.59 8.20
C LEU A 319 26.39 3.28 7.93
N ALA A 320 25.95 2.47 6.98
CA ALA A 320 26.61 1.20 6.62
C ALA A 320 27.70 1.38 5.57
N SER A 321 27.66 2.44 4.75
CA SER A 321 28.60 2.67 3.63
C SER A 321 29.99 3.16 4.05
N VAL A 322 30.21 3.51 5.32
CA VAL A 322 31.45 4.15 5.78
C VAL A 322 32.26 3.22 6.68
N SER A 323 33.58 3.16 6.46
CA SER A 323 34.51 2.40 7.32
C SER A 323 34.54 2.94 8.76
N GLU A 324 34.92 2.11 9.71
CA GLU A 324 34.89 2.47 11.14
C GLU A 324 35.71 3.71 11.51
N ALA A 325 36.74 4.01 10.73
CA ALA A 325 37.62 5.17 10.94
C ALA A 325 37.06 6.49 10.35
N GLU A 326 36.22 6.42 9.29
CA GLU A 326 35.62 7.57 8.60
C GLU A 326 34.20 7.88 9.08
N ARG A 327 33.60 6.98 9.87
CA ARG A 327 32.21 7.07 10.40
C ARG A 327 31.94 8.25 11.31
N VAL A 328 32.95 9.03 11.67
CA VAL A 328 32.83 9.82 12.92
C VAL A 328 32.14 11.17 12.73
N ILE A 329 32.03 11.80 11.55
CA ILE A 329 31.37 13.13 11.51
C ILE A 329 30.43 13.33 10.32
N ALA A 330 30.86 13.25 9.05
CA ALA A 330 30.02 13.68 7.92
C ALA A 330 28.82 12.76 7.60
N SER A 331 29.04 11.44 7.57
CA SER A 331 27.97 10.46 7.28
C SER A 331 26.96 10.32 8.44
N SER A 332 27.38 10.63 9.67
CA SER A 332 26.52 10.67 10.83
C SER A 332 25.49 11.81 10.73
N ASP A 333 25.93 13.00 10.27
CA ASP A 333 25.06 14.15 10.13
C ASP A 333 24.05 13.97 8.98
N GLU A 334 24.46 13.40 7.85
CA GLU A 334 23.55 13.12 6.75
C GLU A 334 22.53 12.04 7.11
N ALA A 335 22.94 10.98 7.79
CA ALA A 335 22.03 9.95 8.29
C ALA A 335 21.05 10.52 9.32
N GLN A 336 21.52 11.37 10.24
CA GLN A 336 20.66 12.08 11.19
C GLN A 336 19.63 12.95 10.45
N ALA A 337 20.05 13.70 9.43
CA ALA A 337 19.14 14.51 8.63
C ALA A 337 18.07 13.65 7.94
N CYS A 338 18.45 12.48 7.41
CA CYS A 338 17.49 11.52 6.84
C CYS A 338 16.47 11.02 7.87
N PHE A 339 16.89 10.65 9.09
CA PHE A 339 15.97 10.19 10.13
C PHE A 339 15.04 11.31 10.62
N LEU A 340 15.56 12.53 10.78
CA LEU A 340 14.74 13.69 11.13
C LEU A 340 13.71 14.00 10.05
N ARG A 341 14.10 13.91 8.77
CA ARG A 341 13.18 14.07 7.65
C ARG A 341 12.11 13.00 7.65
N ALA A 342 12.48 11.72 7.88
CA ALA A 342 11.54 10.61 7.99
C ALA A 342 10.51 10.86 9.10
N ILE A 343 10.94 11.30 10.28
CA ILE A 343 10.06 11.64 11.40
C ILE A 343 9.10 12.78 11.02
N ALA A 344 9.60 13.82 10.36
CA ALA A 344 8.79 14.97 9.97
C ALA A 344 7.70 14.59 8.94
N VAL A 345 8.06 13.78 7.92
CA VAL A 345 7.12 13.28 6.91
C VAL A 345 6.07 12.38 7.57
N ALA A 346 6.50 11.39 8.36
CA ALA A 346 5.59 10.47 9.04
C ALA A 346 4.61 11.21 9.98
N ARG A 347 5.08 12.22 10.70
CA ARG A 347 4.25 13.06 11.57
C ARG A 347 3.20 13.82 10.77
N ALA A 348 3.59 14.43 9.65
CA ALA A 348 2.66 15.18 8.78
C ALA A 348 1.56 14.29 8.21
N GLN A 349 1.85 13.02 7.92
CA GLN A 349 0.90 12.04 7.41
C GLN A 349 0.08 11.33 8.51
N GLY A 350 0.45 11.48 9.79
CA GLY A 350 -0.10 10.70 10.89
C GLY A 350 0.34 9.23 10.86
N ALA A 351 1.46 8.91 10.21
CA ALA A 351 2.01 7.56 10.05
C ALA A 351 2.89 7.17 11.25
N ARG A 352 2.27 6.97 12.42
CA ARG A 352 2.96 6.71 13.70
C ARG A 352 3.90 5.50 13.64
N ALA A 353 3.54 4.44 12.91
CA ALA A 353 4.39 3.25 12.77
C ALA A 353 5.71 3.58 12.08
N LEU A 354 5.68 4.37 11.00
CA LEU A 354 6.89 4.82 10.30
C LEU A 354 7.68 5.85 11.14
N GLN A 355 6.97 6.71 11.88
CA GLN A 355 7.60 7.65 12.82
C GLN A 355 8.37 6.90 13.91
N LEU A 356 7.80 5.82 14.47
CA LEU A 356 8.47 4.97 15.46
C LEU A 356 9.74 4.33 14.91
N ARG A 357 9.70 3.77 13.70
CA ARG A 357 10.88 3.19 13.05
C ARG A 357 12.00 4.21 12.90
N ALA A 358 11.67 5.40 12.40
CA ALA A 358 12.64 6.47 12.22
C ALA A 358 13.20 6.99 13.55
N ALA A 359 12.34 7.20 14.56
CA ALA A 359 12.76 7.60 15.92
C ALA A 359 13.66 6.55 16.58
N THR A 360 13.37 5.26 16.38
CA THR A 360 14.21 4.16 16.89
C THR A 360 15.61 4.19 16.27
N ASN A 361 15.73 4.44 14.96
CA ASN A 361 17.03 4.55 14.29
C ASN A 361 17.80 5.80 14.75
N LEU A 362 17.12 6.94 14.89
CA LEU A 362 17.71 8.18 15.40
C LEU A 362 18.19 8.01 16.85
N ALA A 363 17.38 7.40 17.69
CA ALA A 363 17.76 7.13 19.09
C ALA A 363 18.99 6.21 19.19
N ARG A 364 19.10 5.18 18.35
CA ARG A 364 20.31 4.34 18.26
C ARG A 364 21.54 5.13 17.82
N LEU A 365 21.38 6.04 16.87
CA LEU A 365 22.46 6.93 16.43
C LEU A 365 22.92 7.83 17.57
N TRP A 366 21.99 8.50 18.25
CA TRP A 366 22.29 9.38 19.39
C TRP A 366 22.82 8.63 20.60
N GLN A 367 22.37 7.41 20.86
CA GLN A 367 22.93 6.55 21.91
C GLN A 367 24.42 6.29 21.67
N ARG A 368 24.83 5.97 20.43
CA ARG A 368 26.24 5.76 20.06
C ARG A 368 27.07 7.04 20.19
N ALA A 369 26.45 8.19 19.99
CA ALA A 369 27.08 9.52 20.15
C ALA A 369 27.09 10.03 21.60
N GLY A 370 26.62 9.22 22.59
CA GLY A 370 26.53 9.63 23.99
C GLY A 370 25.39 10.60 24.32
N ARG A 371 24.52 10.93 23.37
CA ARG A 371 23.36 11.83 23.52
C ARG A 371 22.15 11.10 24.11
N LEU A 372 22.33 10.51 25.30
CA LEU A 372 21.37 9.57 25.87
C LEU A 372 20.01 10.19 26.22
N GLY A 373 20.00 11.43 26.71
CA GLY A 373 18.75 12.13 27.05
C GLY A 373 17.89 12.41 25.82
N GLU A 374 18.51 12.92 24.75
CA GLU A 374 17.83 13.20 23.50
C GLU A 374 17.34 11.91 22.80
N ALA A 375 18.16 10.85 22.84
CA ALA A 375 17.80 9.54 22.33
C ALA A 375 16.54 8.99 23.03
N ARG A 376 16.48 9.10 24.36
CA ARG A 376 15.32 8.68 25.13
C ARG A 376 14.10 9.54 24.80
N GLN A 377 14.26 10.85 24.76
CA GLN A 377 13.16 11.78 24.51
C GLN A 377 12.50 11.51 23.16
N VAL A 378 13.27 11.51 22.06
CA VAL A 378 12.73 11.33 20.70
C VAL A 378 11.99 10.01 20.55
N LEU A 379 12.42 8.96 21.24
CA LEU A 379 11.79 7.64 21.14
C LEU A 379 10.56 7.53 22.04
N SER A 380 10.61 8.01 23.29
CA SER A 380 9.47 7.95 24.21
C SER A 380 8.28 8.80 23.71
N GLU A 381 8.53 10.01 23.16
CA GLU A 381 7.48 10.86 22.57
C GLU A 381 6.61 10.10 21.55
N VAL A 382 7.20 9.20 20.78
CA VAL A 382 6.45 8.41 19.79
C VAL A 382 5.91 7.12 20.39
N PHE A 383 6.73 6.41 21.16
CA PHE A 383 6.37 5.12 21.74
C PHE A 383 5.12 5.22 22.65
N ASP A 384 5.02 6.25 23.49
CA ASP A 384 3.94 6.46 24.43
C ASP A 384 2.57 6.78 23.75
N THR A 385 2.58 7.00 22.43
CA THR A 385 1.32 7.18 21.65
C THR A 385 0.65 5.86 21.26
N PHE A 386 1.34 4.72 21.44
CA PHE A 386 0.80 3.40 21.11
C PHE A 386 0.05 2.80 22.30
N THR A 387 -1.18 2.38 22.04
CA THR A 387 -2.08 1.80 23.05
C THR A 387 -2.34 0.31 22.83
N GLU A 388 -1.85 -0.26 21.72
CA GLU A 388 -2.04 -1.66 21.33
C GLU A 388 -0.82 -2.20 20.58
N GLY A 389 -0.78 -3.53 20.34
CA GLY A 389 0.24 -4.19 19.53
C GLY A 389 1.65 -4.14 20.11
N LEU A 390 1.78 -4.01 21.44
CA LEU A 390 3.05 -3.86 22.14
C LEU A 390 4.00 -5.06 21.96
N ASP A 391 3.50 -6.17 21.47
CA ASP A 391 4.22 -7.40 21.12
C ASP A 391 4.71 -7.44 19.65
N THR A 392 4.41 -6.42 18.84
CA THR A 392 4.90 -6.32 17.46
C THR A 392 6.40 -6.03 17.41
N GLY A 393 7.06 -6.43 16.30
CA GLY A 393 8.52 -6.33 16.18
C GLY A 393 9.07 -4.92 16.40
N ASP A 394 8.44 -3.91 15.82
CA ASP A 394 8.89 -2.51 15.93
C ASP A 394 8.72 -1.96 17.36
N LEU A 395 7.61 -2.28 18.04
CA LEU A 395 7.37 -1.83 19.42
C LEU A 395 8.25 -2.57 20.44
N ARG A 396 8.54 -3.87 20.23
CA ARG A 396 9.51 -4.58 21.06
C ARG A 396 10.93 -4.00 20.93
N ASP A 397 11.36 -3.69 19.69
CA ASP A 397 12.67 -3.09 19.42
C ASP A 397 12.80 -1.70 20.06
N ALA A 398 11.73 -0.90 20.00
CA ALA A 398 11.68 0.44 20.61
C ALA A 398 11.71 0.36 22.14
N ARG A 399 10.92 -0.56 22.74
CA ARG A 399 10.91 -0.78 24.20
C ARG A 399 12.27 -1.22 24.70
N ALA A 400 12.88 -2.23 24.06
CA ALA A 400 14.21 -2.71 24.44
C ALA A 400 15.26 -1.59 24.41
N LEU A 401 15.17 -0.68 23.43
CA LEU A 401 16.06 0.49 23.39
C LEU A 401 15.76 1.49 24.50
N LEU A 402 14.50 1.78 24.82
CA LEU A 402 14.11 2.66 25.92
C LEU A 402 14.58 2.10 27.27
N ASP A 403 14.50 0.80 27.48
CA ASP A 403 14.94 0.14 28.70
C ASP A 403 16.48 0.20 28.85
N ALA A 404 17.22 0.23 27.75
CA ALA A 404 18.68 0.39 27.73
C ALA A 404 19.16 1.84 27.89
N LEU A 405 18.27 2.83 27.78
CA LEU A 405 18.60 4.25 27.95
C LEU A 405 18.32 4.70 29.40
N PRO A 406 19.20 5.53 30.02
CA PRO A 406 19.02 5.99 31.41
C PRO A 406 17.70 6.77 31.54
N SER A 407 17.00 6.58 32.66
CA SER A 407 15.83 7.36 33.02
C SER A 407 16.20 8.83 33.24
N SER A 408 15.34 9.78 32.87
CA SER A 408 15.57 11.23 33.03
C SER A 408 15.75 11.68 34.49
N SER A 409 15.48 10.80 35.48
CA SER A 409 15.61 11.06 36.93
C SER A 409 17.04 10.82 37.48
N ALA A 410 18.02 10.37 36.66
CA ALA A 410 19.37 10.03 37.16
C ALA A 410 20.36 11.22 37.11
N ARG A 411 19.93 12.46 36.81
CA ARG A 411 20.81 13.63 36.87
C ARG A 411 20.40 14.61 37.96
N THR A 412 20.44 14.22 39.24
CA THR A 412 20.32 15.23 40.32
C THR A 412 20.82 14.70 41.65
N ILE A 413 22.02 14.10 41.84
CA ILE A 413 22.59 13.91 43.18
C ILE A 413 24.13 14.05 43.24
N ASP A 414 24.92 13.99 42.17
CA ASP A 414 26.37 13.96 42.29
C ASP A 414 27.18 15.25 41.96
N ASP A 415 26.54 16.38 41.54
CA ASP A 415 27.28 17.61 41.22
C ASP A 415 27.20 18.71 42.31
N VAL A 416 26.89 18.40 43.57
CA VAL A 416 26.94 19.32 44.70
C VAL A 416 27.74 18.75 45.89
N ARG A 417 28.83 18.05 45.62
CA ARG A 417 29.89 17.80 46.64
C ARG A 417 31.24 17.65 45.93
N GLY A 418 31.88 18.74 45.67
CA GLY A 418 33.25 18.82 45.26
C GLY A 418 33.75 20.25 45.33
#